data_446cc69e5296babc392ced8ce07981d9
#
_entry.id   446cc69e5296babc392ced8ce07981d9
#
_cell.length_a   1.000
_cell.length_b   1.000
_cell.length_c   1.000
_cell.angle_alpha   90.00
_cell.angle_beta   90.00
_cell.angle_gamma   90.00
#
_symmetry.space_group_name_H-M   'P 1'
#
loop_
_entity.id
_entity.type
_entity.pdbx_description
1 polymer ?
#
loop_
_entity_poly.entity_id
_entity_poly.type
_entity_poly.pdbx_seq_one_letter_code
_entity_poly.pdbx_strand_id
1 'polypeptide(L)'
;MEEMDTQLSTDYETVSANNDIFTSLEQALQSLTEGDVRDILADIDTVSWIESRRILKGQPFSFKDRDYLLQPYRDEYQNIIFMKGRQVEMSEFSMNWLLHKLDAHPYTVGLHTFPRAAQAQKFAKQRLQSAIMDSEYIKNWNDAHNSEQVMRKFLKEKDDKGLQPYNFYILGGTWESRKDTVGDAARGISLDFVVYDERQDHPDDVETVIGEGASHSEYKQTLTLGTPKLPGIQFDQQWEASDKHYWFVKCEHCGYEAPLTMDNIMDSGQFDDEPDWYYGCPHCRKPLIRTNGRWMATNPQKRPEFRGYHINQLMVCWLTAEEIMKKKNSTAYSRRRFYNEVLGESYGGDDIPITIAMMEECGKNEFKLGQLGDNERIYCGIDWGAQSYLWIHNKHHRLIDLYIADQSDPREHPKALARHIAKYKKYVKKVVCDTGPDITRFYSLRDELKELGVTNQVYACYYATPPAKTDIQWDDKKMIVTVGRSEAIDKVIDEVSDTNLTLPGYDLQNEKVDMAIEHFTNIAAEKAETKSGNAFIIYVNTGPDHFLHAKIYADIASGGAEYLPAGGSAPCISNPRQQFTRTKSGIYVPQTLSNGKFATNAAPRNRTSKHRNKRR
;
A
#
# COMPACT_ATOMS: atom_id res chain seq x y z
N MET A 1 -74.80 26.77 1.61
CA MET A 1 -74.15 27.77 2.45
C MET A 1 -73.52 27.18 3.68
N GLU A 2 -74.08 26.14 4.30
CA GLU A 2 -73.51 25.47 5.47
C GLU A 2 -72.21 24.61 5.17
N GLU A 3 -72.12 24.05 3.97
CA GLU A 3 -70.91 23.28 3.59
C GLU A 3 -69.69 24.18 3.28
N MET A 4 -69.90 25.42 2.90
CA MET A 4 -68.80 26.36 2.64
C MET A 4 -68.25 26.98 3.93
N ASP A 5 -69.03 27.12 4.97
CA ASP A 5 -68.61 27.66 6.28
C ASP A 5 -67.79 26.61 7.07
N THR A 6 -68.09 25.31 6.89
CA THR A 6 -67.31 24.21 7.56
C THR A 6 -65.93 24.03 6.95
N GLN A 7 -65.76 24.22 5.63
CA GLN A 7 -64.48 24.13 4.96
C GLN A 7 -63.57 25.32 5.27
N LEU A 8 -64.10 26.51 5.37
CA LEU A 8 -63.39 27.74 5.76
C LEU A 8 -62.92 27.68 7.23
N SER A 9 -63.69 27.07 8.14
CA SER A 9 -63.29 26.92 9.54
C SER A 9 -62.17 25.89 9.73
N THR A 10 -62.14 24.77 8.97
CA THR A 10 -61.09 23.76 9.01
C THR A 10 -59.80 24.28 8.40
N ASP A 11 -59.85 25.08 7.34
CA ASP A 11 -58.65 25.70 6.77
C ASP A 11 -58.05 26.77 7.70
N TYR A 12 -58.88 27.52 8.44
CA TYR A 12 -58.38 28.51 9.42
C TYR A 12 -57.78 27.88 10.67
N GLU A 13 -58.31 26.76 11.17
CA GLU A 13 -57.76 26.03 12.29
C GLU A 13 -56.44 25.36 11.90
N THR A 14 -56.30 24.81 10.69
CA THR A 14 -55.06 24.22 10.19
C THR A 14 -53.96 25.26 9.94
N VAL A 15 -54.30 26.43 9.44
CA VAL A 15 -53.35 27.54 9.25
C VAL A 15 -52.92 28.14 10.59
N SER A 16 -53.86 28.27 11.57
CA SER A 16 -53.54 28.73 12.93
C SER A 16 -52.65 27.72 13.66
N ALA A 17 -52.94 26.42 13.59
CA ALA A 17 -52.13 25.37 14.20
C ALA A 17 -50.72 25.29 13.60
N ASN A 18 -50.58 25.50 12.29
CA ASN A 18 -49.27 25.56 11.63
C ASN A 18 -48.47 26.80 12.08
N ASN A 19 -49.13 27.98 12.21
CA ASN A 19 -48.46 29.19 12.71
C ASN A 19 -47.99 29.03 14.17
N ASP A 20 -48.79 28.38 15.02
CA ASP A 20 -48.41 28.10 16.41
C ASP A 20 -47.25 27.14 16.50
N ILE A 21 -47.17 26.14 15.60
CA ILE A 21 -46.03 25.21 15.50
C ILE A 21 -44.77 25.95 15.02
N PHE A 22 -44.89 26.82 14.01
CA PHE A 22 -43.76 27.63 13.54
C PHE A 22 -43.25 28.59 14.61
N THR A 23 -44.13 29.25 15.33
CA THR A 23 -43.79 30.19 16.41
C THR A 23 -43.13 29.45 17.58
N SER A 24 -43.60 28.25 17.93
CA SER A 24 -43.00 27.43 18.98
C SER A 24 -41.65 26.86 18.56
N LEU A 25 -41.45 26.49 17.29
CA LEU A 25 -40.17 26.07 16.72
C LEU A 25 -39.17 27.23 16.70
N GLU A 26 -39.57 28.42 16.30
CA GLU A 26 -38.70 29.62 16.34
C GLU A 26 -38.28 29.95 17.77
N GLN A 27 -39.19 29.90 18.74
CA GLN A 27 -38.85 30.08 20.16
C GLN A 27 -37.94 29.02 20.69
N ALA A 28 -38.15 27.76 20.33
CA ALA A 28 -37.26 26.65 20.70
C ALA A 28 -35.86 26.84 20.10
N LEU A 29 -35.76 27.21 18.82
CA LEU A 29 -34.49 27.49 18.16
C LEU A 29 -33.72 28.67 18.78
N GLN A 30 -34.45 29.73 19.19
CA GLN A 30 -33.85 30.90 19.85
C GLN A 30 -33.39 30.61 21.29
N SER A 31 -33.90 29.56 21.92
CA SER A 31 -33.50 29.14 23.28
C SER A 31 -32.29 28.19 23.31
N LEU A 32 -31.86 27.67 22.16
CA LEU A 32 -30.71 26.74 22.08
C LEU A 32 -29.41 27.45 22.42
N THR A 33 -28.65 26.86 23.31
CA THR A 33 -27.27 27.25 23.57
C THR A 33 -26.35 26.71 22.46
N GLU A 34 -25.14 27.25 22.37
CA GLU A 34 -24.11 26.68 21.47
C GLU A 34 -23.85 25.19 21.75
N GLY A 35 -23.98 24.77 23.01
CA GLY A 35 -23.87 23.37 23.42
C GLY A 35 -24.99 22.52 22.82
N ASP A 36 -26.26 22.98 22.94
CA ASP A 36 -27.42 22.27 22.41
C ASP A 36 -27.32 22.10 20.89
N VAL A 37 -26.91 23.16 20.18
CA VAL A 37 -26.72 23.13 18.73
C VAL A 37 -25.60 22.12 18.35
N ARG A 38 -24.51 22.08 19.11
CA ARG A 38 -23.42 21.13 18.89
C ARG A 38 -23.89 19.68 19.09
N ASP A 39 -24.71 19.43 20.12
CA ASP A 39 -25.22 18.09 20.41
C ASP A 39 -26.21 17.65 19.32
N ILE A 40 -27.11 18.51 18.87
CA ILE A 40 -28.01 18.20 17.76
C ILE A 40 -27.23 17.91 16.47
N LEU A 41 -26.22 18.71 16.16
CA LEU A 41 -25.37 18.47 15.00
C LEU A 41 -24.59 17.17 15.11
N ALA A 42 -24.13 16.83 16.30
CA ALA A 42 -23.43 15.57 16.54
C ALA A 42 -24.34 14.34 16.31
N ASP A 43 -25.62 14.45 16.58
CA ASP A 43 -26.57 13.34 16.38
C ASP A 43 -26.88 13.07 14.90
N ILE A 44 -26.75 14.07 14.02
CA ILE A 44 -27.13 13.98 12.61
C ILE A 44 -25.96 14.01 11.61
N ASP A 45 -24.76 14.45 12.02
CA ASP A 45 -23.60 14.60 11.13
C ASP A 45 -22.37 13.89 11.72
N THR A 46 -21.83 12.92 11.00
CA THR A 46 -20.68 12.12 11.43
C THR A 46 -19.46 12.98 11.78
N VAL A 47 -19.20 14.06 11.03
CA VAL A 47 -18.06 14.96 11.28
C VAL A 47 -18.23 15.69 12.60
N SER A 48 -19.40 16.26 12.84
CA SER A 48 -19.75 16.96 14.09
C SER A 48 -19.74 16.00 15.29
N TRP A 49 -20.21 14.76 15.09
CA TRP A 49 -20.13 13.71 16.11
C TRP A 49 -18.70 13.43 16.53
N ILE A 50 -17.81 13.25 15.53
CA ILE A 50 -16.38 12.96 15.79
C ILE A 50 -15.72 14.11 16.54
N GLU A 51 -15.89 15.37 16.10
CA GLU A 51 -15.29 16.54 16.75
C GLU A 51 -15.77 16.75 18.18
N SER A 52 -17.06 16.44 18.45
CA SER A 52 -17.65 16.63 19.77
C SER A 52 -17.44 15.46 20.73
N ARG A 53 -17.34 14.23 20.23
CA ARG A 53 -17.36 13.00 21.05
C ARG A 53 -16.02 12.25 21.09
N ARG A 54 -15.14 12.47 20.11
CA ARG A 54 -13.88 11.72 20.02
C ARG A 54 -12.70 12.45 20.64
N ILE A 55 -11.95 11.71 21.45
CA ILE A 55 -10.65 12.15 21.97
C ILE A 55 -9.56 11.28 21.33
N LEU A 56 -8.54 11.90 20.81
CA LEU A 56 -7.39 11.23 20.23
C LEU A 56 -6.11 11.72 20.93
N LYS A 57 -5.39 10.79 21.58
CA LYS A 57 -4.17 11.10 22.34
C LYS A 57 -4.36 12.23 23.37
N GLY A 58 -5.48 12.21 24.08
CA GLY A 58 -5.81 13.20 25.13
C GLY A 58 -6.25 14.57 24.64
N GLN A 59 -6.49 14.73 23.32
CA GLN A 59 -7.00 15.97 22.72
C GLN A 59 -8.28 15.69 21.96
N PRO A 60 -9.23 16.66 21.89
CA PRO A 60 -10.37 16.54 20.99
C PRO A 60 -9.92 16.25 19.56
N PHE A 61 -10.65 15.36 18.88
CA PHE A 61 -10.37 15.09 17.47
C PHE A 61 -10.59 16.34 16.63
N SER A 62 -9.73 16.59 15.67
CA SER A 62 -9.83 17.76 14.78
C SER A 62 -9.60 17.35 13.33
N PHE A 63 -10.43 17.90 12.45
CA PHE A 63 -10.26 17.75 11.00
C PHE A 63 -9.29 18.76 10.39
N LYS A 64 -8.66 19.61 11.20
CA LYS A 64 -7.62 20.51 10.69
C LYS A 64 -6.56 19.70 9.93
N ASP A 65 -6.26 20.13 8.71
CA ASP A 65 -5.32 19.47 7.78
C ASP A 65 -5.78 18.06 7.32
N ARG A 66 -7.08 17.75 7.47
CA ARG A 66 -7.74 16.49 7.09
C ARG A 66 -8.98 16.69 6.24
N ASP A 67 -9.02 17.77 5.47
CA ASP A 67 -10.18 18.19 4.66
C ASP A 67 -10.66 17.08 3.72
N TYR A 68 -9.74 16.24 3.25
CA TYR A 68 -10.04 15.08 2.40
C TYR A 68 -10.90 14.01 3.08
N LEU A 69 -11.02 14.00 4.41
CA LEU A 69 -11.86 13.04 5.13
C LEU A 69 -13.31 13.53 5.35
N LEU A 70 -13.59 14.83 5.20
CA LEU A 70 -14.91 15.41 5.52
C LEU A 70 -16.03 14.81 4.68
N GLN A 71 -15.89 14.82 3.35
CA GLN A 71 -16.91 14.25 2.46
C GLN A 71 -17.07 12.73 2.63
N PRO A 72 -15.98 11.92 2.69
CA PRO A 72 -16.12 10.48 2.93
C PRO A 72 -16.84 10.11 4.23
N TYR A 73 -16.69 10.88 5.31
CA TYR A 73 -17.42 10.64 6.56
C TYR A 73 -18.92 10.92 6.43
N ARG A 74 -19.33 11.82 5.54
CA ARG A 74 -20.71 12.19 5.27
C ARG A 74 -21.36 11.40 4.14
N ASP A 75 -20.61 10.52 3.51
CA ASP A 75 -21.12 9.70 2.41
C ASP A 75 -21.98 8.54 2.96
N GLU A 76 -23.25 8.53 2.56
CA GLU A 76 -24.23 7.53 2.95
C GLU A 76 -24.45 6.45 1.86
N TYR A 77 -23.51 6.34 0.91
CA TYR A 77 -23.61 5.32 -0.11
C TYR A 77 -23.54 3.91 0.50
N GLN A 78 -24.27 2.97 -0.09
CA GLN A 78 -24.39 1.61 0.46
C GLN A 78 -23.06 0.88 0.53
N ASN A 79 -22.26 0.92 -0.54
CA ASN A 79 -20.98 0.27 -0.63
C ASN A 79 -19.88 1.30 -0.90
N ILE A 80 -19.07 1.58 0.09
CA ILE A 80 -17.95 2.53 -0.03
C ILE A 80 -16.64 1.75 -0.05
N ILE A 81 -15.79 2.05 -1.03
CA ILE A 81 -14.47 1.44 -1.16
C ILE A 81 -13.37 2.50 -1.12
N PHE A 82 -12.34 2.25 -0.32
CA PHE A 82 -11.15 3.07 -0.23
C PHE A 82 -9.93 2.33 -0.77
N MET A 83 -9.44 2.74 -1.91
CA MET A 83 -8.13 2.36 -2.39
C MET A 83 -7.10 3.31 -1.79
N LYS A 84 -6.27 2.80 -0.88
CA LYS A 84 -5.46 3.66 -0.01
C LYS A 84 -3.98 3.27 0.03
N GLY A 85 -3.12 4.27 0.22
CA GLY A 85 -1.77 4.09 0.73
C GLY A 85 -1.77 3.65 2.21
N ARG A 86 -0.60 3.36 2.75
CA ARG A 86 -0.44 3.04 4.18
C ARG A 86 -0.31 4.31 5.02
N GLN A 87 -0.70 4.24 6.30
CA GLN A 87 -0.56 5.33 7.28
C GLN A 87 -1.27 6.65 6.88
N VAL A 88 -2.44 6.53 6.26
CA VAL A 88 -3.30 7.65 5.88
C VAL A 88 -4.57 7.73 6.76
N GLU A 89 -4.47 7.33 8.03
CA GLU A 89 -5.49 7.39 9.10
C GLU A 89 -6.76 6.54 8.87
N MET A 90 -6.82 5.67 7.85
CA MET A 90 -8.06 4.97 7.49
C MET A 90 -8.55 3.96 8.54
N SER A 91 -7.69 3.41 9.39
CA SER A 91 -8.15 2.58 10.52
C SER A 91 -8.83 3.41 11.62
N GLU A 92 -8.45 4.69 11.79
CA GLU A 92 -9.15 5.63 12.68
C GLU A 92 -10.47 6.06 12.04
N PHE A 93 -10.46 6.30 10.73
CA PHE A 93 -11.64 6.59 9.94
C PHE A 93 -12.70 5.50 10.11
N SER A 94 -12.38 4.25 9.85
CA SER A 94 -13.34 3.13 9.89
C SER A 94 -13.91 2.91 11.29
N MET A 95 -13.09 3.06 12.32
CA MET A 95 -13.54 2.96 13.71
C MET A 95 -14.52 4.07 14.06
N ASN A 96 -14.20 5.32 13.75
CA ASN A 96 -15.06 6.46 14.04
C ASN A 96 -16.38 6.38 13.27
N TRP A 97 -16.31 6.00 11.98
CA TRP A 97 -17.50 5.79 11.16
C TRP A 97 -18.42 4.75 11.78
N LEU A 98 -17.91 3.59 12.17
CA LEU A 98 -18.71 2.51 12.75
C LEU A 98 -19.28 2.89 14.12
N LEU A 99 -18.51 3.57 14.98
CA LEU A 99 -18.97 4.06 16.27
C LEU A 99 -20.13 5.03 16.11
N HIS A 100 -20.04 5.99 15.17
CA HIS A 100 -21.14 6.91 14.89
C HIS A 100 -22.37 6.19 14.35
N LYS A 101 -22.21 5.24 13.40
CA LYS A 101 -23.35 4.46 12.87
C LYS A 101 -24.10 3.72 13.97
N LEU A 102 -23.36 3.13 14.90
CA LEU A 102 -23.95 2.42 16.06
C LEU A 102 -24.60 3.36 17.08
N ASP A 103 -24.12 4.60 17.18
CA ASP A 103 -24.75 5.61 18.04
C ASP A 103 -26.02 6.18 17.43
N ALA A 104 -25.98 6.51 16.14
CA ALA A 104 -27.10 7.11 15.42
C ALA A 104 -28.26 6.14 15.15
N HIS A 105 -27.97 4.81 15.12
CA HIS A 105 -28.96 3.79 14.77
C HIS A 105 -29.14 2.75 15.88
N PRO A 106 -30.16 2.90 16.73
CA PRO A 106 -30.46 1.96 17.80
C PRO A 106 -30.74 0.53 17.28
N TYR A 107 -30.36 -0.47 18.09
CA TYR A 107 -30.61 -1.89 17.84
C TYR A 107 -29.88 -2.46 16.60
N THR A 108 -28.77 -1.83 16.20
CA THR A 108 -27.96 -2.27 15.07
C THR A 108 -26.69 -3.01 15.51
N VAL A 109 -26.16 -3.81 14.60
CA VAL A 109 -24.95 -4.62 14.82
C VAL A 109 -23.89 -4.24 13.79
N GLY A 110 -22.73 -3.83 14.28
CA GLY A 110 -21.57 -3.49 13.48
C GLY A 110 -20.48 -4.55 13.56
N LEU A 111 -19.95 -4.94 12.41
CA LEU A 111 -18.81 -5.85 12.26
C LEU A 111 -17.61 -5.10 11.71
N HIS A 112 -16.47 -5.19 12.41
CA HIS A 112 -15.18 -4.73 11.89
C HIS A 112 -14.25 -5.95 11.71
N THR A 113 -14.01 -6.36 10.48
CA THR A 113 -13.27 -7.59 10.19
C THR A 113 -11.87 -7.29 9.65
N PHE A 114 -10.93 -8.16 10.02
CA PHE A 114 -9.52 -8.13 9.64
C PHE A 114 -9.10 -9.49 9.07
N PRO A 115 -8.07 -9.55 8.23
CA PRO A 115 -7.59 -10.82 7.67
C PRO A 115 -7.11 -11.82 8.72
N ARG A 116 -6.58 -11.33 9.85
CA ARG A 116 -5.97 -12.19 10.88
C ARG A 116 -6.47 -11.85 12.28
N ALA A 117 -6.71 -12.88 13.09
CA ALA A 117 -7.15 -12.73 14.49
C ALA A 117 -6.19 -11.85 15.32
N ALA A 118 -4.89 -11.97 15.10
CA ALA A 118 -3.90 -11.15 15.80
C ALA A 118 -4.03 -9.65 15.47
N GLN A 119 -4.40 -9.30 14.24
CA GLN A 119 -4.64 -7.90 13.82
C GLN A 119 -5.89 -7.35 14.53
N ALA A 120 -6.99 -8.12 14.53
CA ALA A 120 -8.21 -7.75 15.22
C ALA A 120 -8.00 -7.54 16.73
N GLN A 121 -7.27 -8.46 17.39
CA GLN A 121 -6.94 -8.34 18.82
C GLN A 121 -6.07 -7.11 19.11
N LYS A 122 -5.08 -6.84 18.27
CA LYS A 122 -4.22 -5.66 18.39
C LYS A 122 -5.04 -4.37 18.24
N PHE A 123 -5.91 -4.32 17.23
CA PHE A 123 -6.80 -3.19 16.99
C PHE A 123 -7.75 -2.97 18.17
N ALA A 124 -8.40 -4.04 18.66
CA ALA A 124 -9.31 -3.97 19.78
C ALA A 124 -8.66 -3.42 21.06
N LYS A 125 -7.45 -3.91 21.38
CA LYS A 125 -6.73 -3.51 22.60
C LYS A 125 -6.08 -2.12 22.50
N GLN A 126 -5.50 -1.79 21.36
CA GLN A 126 -4.68 -0.58 21.23
C GLN A 126 -5.46 0.63 20.70
N ARG A 127 -6.50 0.42 19.88
CA ARG A 127 -7.26 1.51 19.29
C ARG A 127 -8.67 1.62 19.84
N LEU A 128 -9.50 0.58 19.68
CA LEU A 128 -10.90 0.64 20.12
C LEU A 128 -11.03 0.84 21.63
N GLN A 129 -10.25 0.10 22.43
CA GLN A 129 -10.28 0.26 23.88
C GLN A 129 -9.85 1.67 24.30
N SER A 130 -8.80 2.23 23.70
CA SER A 130 -8.38 3.61 23.95
C SER A 130 -9.45 4.61 23.54
N ALA A 131 -10.05 4.43 22.35
CA ALA A 131 -11.12 5.28 21.85
C ALA A 131 -12.33 5.33 22.80
N ILE A 132 -12.69 4.20 23.40
CA ILE A 132 -13.77 4.10 24.36
C ILE A 132 -13.39 4.77 25.69
N MET A 133 -12.19 4.50 26.21
CA MET A 133 -11.78 4.97 27.54
C MET A 133 -11.43 6.46 27.58
N ASP A 134 -10.92 7.02 26.48
CA ASP A 134 -10.50 8.42 26.40
C ASP A 134 -11.70 9.38 26.26
N SER A 135 -12.83 8.91 25.71
CA SER A 135 -14.03 9.73 25.53
C SER A 135 -15.04 9.44 26.65
N GLU A 136 -15.37 10.46 27.45
CA GLU A 136 -16.36 10.32 28.52
C GLU A 136 -17.74 9.92 27.99
N TYR A 137 -18.14 10.47 26.84
CA TYR A 137 -19.38 10.14 26.16
C TYR A 137 -19.46 8.66 25.80
N ILE A 138 -18.44 8.14 25.09
CA ILE A 138 -18.40 6.74 24.64
C ILE A 138 -18.16 5.79 25.82
N LYS A 139 -17.38 6.21 26.83
CA LYS A 139 -17.12 5.42 28.03
C LYS A 139 -18.41 5.10 28.81
N ASN A 140 -19.34 6.01 28.82
CA ASN A 140 -20.63 5.83 29.47
C ASN A 140 -21.52 4.78 28.79
N TRP A 141 -21.21 4.40 27.53
CA TRP A 141 -21.88 3.27 26.86
C TRP A 141 -21.32 1.91 27.28
N ASN A 142 -20.14 1.90 27.90
CA ASN A 142 -19.44 0.66 28.20
C ASN A 142 -19.98 0.09 29.51
N ASP A 143 -20.81 -0.96 29.40
CA ASP A 143 -21.26 -1.72 30.55
C ASP A 143 -20.05 -2.33 31.31
N ALA A 144 -20.12 -2.37 32.64
CA ALA A 144 -19.07 -2.93 33.51
C ALA A 144 -18.68 -4.38 33.13
N HIS A 145 -19.61 -5.15 32.53
CA HIS A 145 -19.34 -6.50 32.03
C HIS A 145 -18.55 -6.59 30.73
N ASN A 146 -18.38 -5.46 29.99
CA ASN A 146 -17.72 -5.45 28.67
C ASN A 146 -16.21 -5.28 28.73
N SER A 147 -15.64 -4.91 29.87
CA SER A 147 -14.20 -4.63 29.97
C SER A 147 -13.34 -5.89 29.69
N GLU A 148 -13.88 -7.09 29.88
CA GLU A 148 -13.17 -8.35 29.71
C GLU A 148 -13.26 -8.92 28.29
N GLN A 149 -14.26 -8.52 27.48
CA GLN A 149 -14.43 -9.04 26.12
C GLN A 149 -13.67 -8.20 25.11
N VAL A 150 -12.54 -8.72 24.62
CA VAL A 150 -11.69 -8.00 23.66
C VAL A 150 -12.34 -7.89 22.28
N MET A 151 -13.03 -8.94 21.83
CA MET A 151 -13.52 -9.07 20.44
C MET A 151 -14.98 -8.67 20.26
N ARG A 152 -15.70 -8.42 21.33
CA ARG A 152 -17.10 -8.02 21.32
C ARG A 152 -17.34 -6.93 22.35
N LYS A 153 -17.93 -5.81 21.94
CA LYS A 153 -18.28 -4.69 22.80
C LYS A 153 -19.77 -4.42 22.71
N PHE A 154 -20.40 -4.21 23.85
CA PHE A 154 -21.76 -3.73 23.95
C PHE A 154 -21.70 -2.22 24.21
N LEU A 155 -22.34 -1.44 23.37
CA LEU A 155 -22.19 0.01 23.37
C LEU A 155 -23.45 0.73 23.84
N LYS A 156 -24.12 0.42 24.77
CA LYS A 156 -25.15 1.12 25.56
C LYS A 156 -25.74 0.17 26.60
N GLU A 157 -26.32 0.75 27.64
CA GLU A 157 -27.05 0.02 28.63
C GLU A 157 -28.30 -0.64 28.06
N LYS A 158 -28.77 -1.70 28.72
CA LYS A 158 -30.06 -2.32 28.40
C LYS A 158 -31.18 -1.31 28.57
N ASP A 159 -32.10 -1.31 27.63
CA ASP A 159 -33.34 -0.55 27.77
C ASP A 159 -34.20 -1.14 28.94
N ASP A 160 -35.29 -0.45 29.29
CA ASP A 160 -36.24 -0.90 30.32
C ASP A 160 -36.82 -2.29 30.07
N LYS A 161 -36.71 -2.80 28.83
CA LYS A 161 -37.15 -4.14 28.43
C LYS A 161 -36.04 -5.19 28.55
N GLY A 162 -34.85 -4.81 28.99
CA GLY A 162 -33.69 -5.69 29.10
C GLY A 162 -33.01 -6.03 27.76
N LEU A 163 -33.37 -5.33 26.67
CA LEU A 163 -32.74 -5.49 25.37
C LEU A 163 -31.42 -4.73 25.32
N GLN A 164 -30.44 -5.30 24.65
CA GLN A 164 -29.14 -4.67 24.41
C GLN A 164 -29.21 -3.95 23.05
N PRO A 165 -29.26 -2.63 23.01
CA PRO A 165 -29.50 -1.90 21.77
C PRO A 165 -28.34 -1.93 20.79
N TYR A 166 -27.10 -2.22 21.27
CA TYR A 166 -25.92 -2.16 20.42
C TYR A 166 -24.90 -3.27 20.71
N ASN A 167 -24.28 -3.76 19.65
CA ASN A 167 -23.12 -4.62 19.76
C ASN A 167 -22.09 -4.19 18.71
N PHE A 168 -20.86 -4.06 19.13
CA PHE A 168 -19.71 -3.85 18.25
C PHE A 168 -18.85 -5.09 18.25
N TYR A 169 -18.73 -5.73 17.10
CA TYR A 169 -17.93 -6.95 16.97
C TYR A 169 -16.66 -6.67 16.21
N ILE A 170 -15.55 -7.26 16.65
CA ILE A 170 -14.32 -7.33 15.91
C ILE A 170 -14.00 -8.80 15.72
N LEU A 171 -13.97 -9.24 14.47
CA LEU A 171 -13.57 -10.60 14.13
C LEU A 171 -12.19 -10.57 13.51
N GLY A 172 -11.29 -11.35 14.05
CA GLY A 172 -10.02 -11.64 13.40
C GLY A 172 -10.17 -12.77 12.38
N GLY A 173 -9.21 -12.86 11.49
CA GLY A 173 -9.20 -13.85 10.43
C GLY A 173 -9.25 -15.28 10.96
N THR A 174 -10.42 -15.84 10.87
CA THR A 174 -10.62 -17.28 10.97
C THR A 174 -10.18 -18.00 9.70
N TRP A 175 -9.68 -17.23 8.75
CA TRP A 175 -9.32 -17.63 7.39
C TRP A 175 -8.09 -18.53 7.32
N GLU A 176 -7.24 -18.57 8.34
CA GLU A 176 -6.02 -19.39 8.36
C GLU A 176 -6.24 -20.84 8.81
N SER A 177 -7.43 -21.19 9.22
CA SER A 177 -7.68 -22.46 9.88
C SER A 177 -8.20 -23.56 8.94
N ARG A 178 -7.31 -24.39 8.59
CA ARG A 178 -7.32 -25.86 8.44
C ARG A 178 -8.41 -26.60 7.65
N LYS A 179 -9.56 -26.07 7.31
CA LYS A 179 -10.58 -26.71 6.42
C LYS A 179 -11.62 -25.70 5.96
N ASP A 180 -11.54 -25.35 4.70
CA ASP A 180 -12.64 -25.07 3.73
C ASP A 180 -13.85 -24.20 4.10
N THR A 181 -13.85 -23.41 5.18
CA THR A 181 -14.98 -22.53 5.45
C THR A 181 -14.53 -21.18 5.97
N VAL A 182 -14.60 -20.19 5.06
CA VAL A 182 -14.62 -18.78 5.43
C VAL A 182 -15.79 -18.56 6.36
N GLY A 183 -15.51 -18.06 7.56
CA GLY A 183 -16.54 -17.36 8.31
C GLY A 183 -17.53 -18.15 9.14
N ASP A 184 -17.23 -19.35 9.62
CA ASP A 184 -18.10 -20.01 10.61
C ASP A 184 -18.39 -19.10 11.83
N ALA A 185 -17.48 -18.21 12.18
CA ALA A 185 -17.67 -17.25 13.25
C ALA A 185 -18.61 -16.08 12.89
N ALA A 186 -18.80 -15.77 11.62
CA ALA A 186 -19.73 -14.73 11.14
C ALA A 186 -21.08 -15.28 10.72
N ARG A 187 -21.19 -16.60 10.54
CA ARG A 187 -22.46 -17.24 10.18
C ARG A 187 -23.45 -17.15 11.34
N GLY A 188 -24.67 -16.75 11.02
CA GLY A 188 -25.77 -16.66 12.01
C GLY A 188 -25.77 -15.38 12.84
N ILE A 189 -24.98 -14.38 12.47
CA ILE A 189 -25.04 -13.03 13.06
C ILE A 189 -25.81 -12.13 12.09
N SER A 190 -26.84 -11.43 12.57
CA SER A 190 -27.49 -10.36 11.82
C SER A 190 -26.63 -9.12 11.88
N LEU A 191 -26.29 -8.55 10.73
CA LEU A 191 -25.37 -7.42 10.58
C LEU A 191 -26.08 -6.26 9.89
N ASP A 192 -25.74 -5.03 10.29
CA ASP A 192 -26.26 -3.80 9.68
C ASP A 192 -25.14 -3.02 8.98
N PHE A 193 -23.98 -2.94 9.64
CA PHE A 193 -22.81 -2.23 9.17
C PHE A 193 -21.60 -3.16 9.14
N VAL A 194 -20.86 -3.19 8.04
CA VAL A 194 -19.67 -4.05 7.91
C VAL A 194 -18.48 -3.25 7.44
N VAL A 195 -17.37 -3.38 8.16
CA VAL A 195 -16.06 -2.84 7.77
C VAL A 195 -15.12 -3.98 7.43
N TYR A 196 -14.60 -3.98 6.19
CA TYR A 196 -13.51 -4.85 5.75
C TYR A 196 -12.21 -4.06 5.76
N ASP A 197 -11.38 -4.20 6.81
CA ASP A 197 -10.06 -3.55 6.87
C ASP A 197 -8.98 -4.48 6.31
N GLU A 198 -8.05 -3.92 5.53
CA GLU A 198 -7.03 -4.65 4.77
C GLU A 198 -7.64 -5.70 3.82
N ARG A 199 -8.67 -5.29 3.04
CA ARG A 199 -9.45 -6.16 2.15
C ARG A 199 -8.59 -7.01 1.20
N GLN A 200 -7.47 -6.47 0.72
CA GLN A 200 -6.53 -7.16 -0.16
C GLN A 200 -5.87 -8.39 0.47
N ASP A 201 -5.99 -8.59 1.76
CA ASP A 201 -5.43 -9.73 2.50
C ASP A 201 -6.52 -10.72 2.96
N HIS A 202 -7.80 -10.41 2.72
CA HIS A 202 -8.92 -11.31 2.96
C HIS A 202 -9.09 -12.32 1.81
N PRO A 203 -9.71 -13.49 2.05
CA PRO A 203 -10.17 -14.38 0.99
C PRO A 203 -11.17 -13.70 0.05
N ASP A 204 -11.24 -14.18 -1.18
CA ASP A 204 -12.10 -13.58 -2.22
C ASP A 204 -13.59 -13.68 -1.91
N ASP A 205 -14.03 -14.74 -1.24
CA ASP A 205 -15.42 -15.02 -0.91
C ASP A 205 -15.92 -14.37 0.40
N VAL A 206 -15.07 -13.61 1.10
CA VAL A 206 -15.39 -13.03 2.43
C VAL A 206 -16.65 -12.18 2.41
N GLU A 207 -16.83 -11.38 1.38
CA GLU A 207 -17.99 -10.48 1.27
C GLU A 207 -19.28 -11.25 0.98
N THR A 208 -19.21 -12.32 0.21
CA THR A 208 -20.35 -13.20 -0.03
C THR A 208 -20.83 -13.84 1.27
N VAL A 209 -19.90 -14.39 2.04
CA VAL A 209 -20.24 -15.11 3.30
C VAL A 209 -20.75 -14.15 4.38
N ILE A 210 -20.09 -13.00 4.56
CA ILE A 210 -20.49 -12.02 5.58
C ILE A 210 -21.73 -11.24 5.13
N GLY A 211 -21.85 -10.93 3.83
CA GLY A 211 -22.96 -10.17 3.27
C GLY A 211 -24.32 -10.87 3.44
N GLU A 212 -24.34 -12.22 3.50
CA GLU A 212 -25.56 -12.96 3.84
C GLU A 212 -26.12 -12.55 5.21
N GLY A 213 -25.24 -12.25 6.18
CA GLY A 213 -25.65 -11.76 7.51
C GLY A 213 -26.34 -10.41 7.50
N ALA A 214 -26.10 -9.57 6.48
CA ALA A 214 -26.74 -8.26 6.30
C ALA A 214 -28.00 -8.31 5.41
N SER A 215 -28.43 -9.49 4.96
CA SER A 215 -29.53 -9.63 3.98
C SER A 215 -30.87 -9.04 4.45
N HIS A 216 -31.15 -9.07 5.74
CA HIS A 216 -32.38 -8.57 6.35
C HIS A 216 -32.27 -7.14 6.92
N SER A 217 -31.08 -6.54 6.88
CA SER A 217 -30.88 -5.18 7.39
C SER A 217 -31.49 -4.13 6.47
N GLU A 218 -32.07 -3.11 7.04
CA GLU A 218 -32.54 -1.91 6.32
C GLU A 218 -31.37 -1.02 5.88
N TYR A 219 -30.25 -1.06 6.59
CA TYR A 219 -29.07 -0.22 6.34
C TYR A 219 -28.12 -0.84 5.31
N LYS A 220 -27.67 -2.07 5.50
CA LYS A 220 -26.78 -2.83 4.59
C LYS A 220 -25.55 -2.04 4.12
N GLN A 221 -24.98 -1.18 4.97
CA GLN A 221 -23.83 -0.39 4.56
C GLN A 221 -22.53 -1.15 4.75
N THR A 222 -21.67 -1.08 3.74
CA THR A 222 -20.34 -1.67 3.76
C THR A 222 -19.24 -0.64 3.53
N LEU A 223 -18.16 -0.77 4.28
CA LEU A 223 -16.96 0.03 4.17
C LEU A 223 -15.77 -0.87 3.91
N THR A 224 -15.21 -0.81 2.71
CA THR A 224 -14.10 -1.64 2.27
C THR A 224 -12.82 -0.82 2.19
N LEU A 225 -11.79 -1.20 2.95
CA LEU A 225 -10.50 -0.51 3.01
C LEU A 225 -9.40 -1.45 2.53
N GLY A 226 -8.61 -1.04 1.56
CA GLY A 226 -7.51 -1.85 1.07
C GLY A 226 -6.32 -1.06 0.54
N THR A 227 -5.14 -1.63 0.75
CA THR A 227 -3.92 -1.19 0.08
C THR A 227 -3.76 -2.03 -1.18
N PRO A 228 -3.77 -1.45 -2.38
CA PRO A 228 -3.70 -2.22 -3.62
C PRO A 228 -2.40 -3.03 -3.70
N LYS A 229 -2.42 -4.12 -4.45
CA LYS A 229 -1.25 -4.97 -4.71
C LYS A 229 -1.01 -5.08 -6.20
N LEU A 230 -1.69 -6.00 -6.85
CA LEU A 230 -1.56 -6.30 -8.26
C LEU A 230 -2.81 -5.87 -9.02
N PRO A 231 -2.68 -5.44 -10.27
CA PRO A 231 -3.83 -5.21 -11.13
C PRO A 231 -4.64 -6.48 -11.36
N GLY A 232 -5.96 -6.35 -11.37
CA GLY A 232 -6.89 -7.42 -11.72
C GLY A 232 -7.16 -8.45 -10.62
N ILE A 233 -6.64 -8.30 -9.40
CA ILE A 233 -7.12 -9.05 -8.23
C ILE A 233 -8.48 -8.51 -7.78
N GLN A 234 -9.23 -9.29 -6.96
CA GLN A 234 -10.61 -8.93 -6.62
C GLN A 234 -10.75 -7.51 -6.05
N PHE A 235 -9.90 -7.09 -5.13
CA PHE A 235 -9.94 -5.72 -4.59
C PHE A 235 -9.73 -4.65 -5.67
N ASP A 236 -8.82 -4.89 -6.62
CA ASP A 236 -8.60 -4.00 -7.76
C ASP A 236 -9.80 -3.98 -8.72
N GLN A 237 -10.46 -5.15 -8.92
CA GLN A 237 -11.69 -5.23 -9.72
C GLN A 237 -12.84 -4.44 -9.08
N GLN A 238 -12.99 -4.49 -7.75
CA GLN A 238 -13.98 -3.68 -7.03
C GLN A 238 -13.72 -2.19 -7.19
N TRP A 239 -12.45 -1.79 -7.12
CA TRP A 239 -12.06 -0.41 -7.40
C TRP A 239 -12.39 -0.01 -8.84
N GLU A 240 -12.10 -0.88 -9.82
CA GLU A 240 -12.45 -0.63 -11.23
C GLU A 240 -13.95 -0.49 -11.47
N ALA A 241 -14.79 -1.19 -10.68
CA ALA A 241 -16.25 -1.10 -10.72
C ALA A 241 -16.82 0.14 -10.02
N SER A 242 -15.98 0.93 -9.33
CA SER A 242 -16.40 2.12 -8.61
C SER A 242 -16.46 3.38 -9.49
N ASP A 243 -17.04 4.45 -8.96
CA ASP A 243 -17.06 5.77 -9.61
C ASP A 243 -15.74 6.55 -9.45
N LYS A 244 -14.76 6.04 -8.71
CA LYS A 244 -13.37 6.51 -8.62
C LYS A 244 -13.23 8.00 -8.32
N HIS A 245 -13.50 8.40 -7.08
CA HIS A 245 -13.21 9.76 -6.63
C HIS A 245 -11.72 9.93 -6.32
N TYR A 246 -11.17 11.01 -6.89
CA TYR A 246 -9.84 11.50 -6.59
C TYR A 246 -9.90 12.88 -5.94
N TRP A 247 -8.94 13.19 -5.10
CA TRP A 247 -8.81 14.49 -4.45
C TRP A 247 -8.14 15.48 -5.40
N PHE A 248 -8.93 16.36 -6.01
CA PHE A 248 -8.47 17.40 -6.92
C PHE A 248 -8.13 18.64 -6.11
N VAL A 249 -6.91 19.13 -6.27
CA VAL A 249 -6.41 20.35 -5.61
C VAL A 249 -6.31 21.47 -6.62
N LYS A 250 -6.88 22.62 -6.26
CA LYS A 250 -6.87 23.81 -7.09
C LYS A 250 -5.73 24.73 -6.69
N CYS A 251 -4.89 25.10 -7.66
CA CYS A 251 -3.82 26.06 -7.45
C CYS A 251 -4.39 27.48 -7.29
N GLU A 252 -4.08 28.16 -6.20
CA GLU A 252 -4.53 29.53 -5.92
C GLU A 252 -3.90 30.56 -6.85
N HIS A 253 -2.72 30.26 -7.43
CA HIS A 253 -1.97 31.19 -8.27
C HIS A 253 -2.43 31.20 -9.72
N CYS A 254 -2.73 30.04 -10.30
CA CYS A 254 -3.04 29.93 -11.73
C CYS A 254 -4.41 29.28 -12.03
N GLY A 255 -5.12 28.80 -11.01
CA GLY A 255 -6.41 28.16 -11.15
C GLY A 255 -6.38 26.73 -11.72
N TYR A 256 -5.18 26.18 -12.01
CA TYR A 256 -5.02 24.79 -12.46
C TYR A 256 -5.54 23.83 -11.37
N GLU A 257 -6.36 22.87 -11.75
CA GLU A 257 -6.97 21.91 -10.84
C GLU A 257 -6.75 20.49 -11.34
N ALA A 258 -6.12 19.66 -10.52
CA ALA A 258 -5.80 18.27 -10.85
C ALA A 258 -5.66 17.43 -9.56
N PRO A 259 -5.75 16.08 -9.66
CA PRO A 259 -5.44 15.22 -8.53
C PRO A 259 -3.95 15.32 -8.16
N LEU A 260 -3.66 15.08 -6.87
CA LEU A 260 -2.28 15.02 -6.40
C LEU A 260 -1.58 13.77 -6.92
N THR A 261 -0.49 13.99 -7.64
CA THR A 261 0.41 12.95 -8.19
C THR A 261 1.86 13.25 -7.85
N MET A 262 2.78 12.39 -8.25
CA MET A 262 4.21 12.65 -8.09
C MET A 262 4.70 13.90 -8.85
N ASP A 263 3.97 14.34 -9.86
CA ASP A 263 4.28 15.59 -10.60
C ASP A 263 4.11 16.85 -9.75
N ASN A 264 3.45 16.72 -8.58
CA ASN A 264 3.34 17.80 -7.60
C ASN A 264 4.55 17.92 -6.69
N ILE A 265 5.49 16.97 -6.70
CA ILE A 265 6.73 17.06 -5.94
C ILE A 265 7.82 17.59 -6.84
N MET A 266 8.36 18.74 -6.47
CA MET A 266 9.31 19.52 -7.27
C MET A 266 10.52 19.89 -6.46
N ASP A 267 11.67 19.93 -7.14
CA ASP A 267 12.88 20.52 -6.61
C ASP A 267 12.84 22.05 -6.81
N SER A 268 13.15 22.80 -5.76
CA SER A 268 13.21 24.27 -5.81
C SER A 268 14.38 24.76 -6.66
N GLY A 269 15.44 23.95 -6.81
CA GLY A 269 16.69 24.32 -7.46
C GLY A 269 17.45 25.42 -6.71
N GLN A 270 17.19 25.58 -5.40
CA GLN A 270 17.84 26.61 -4.58
C GLN A 270 19.27 26.23 -4.18
N PHE A 271 19.56 24.94 -4.15
CA PHE A 271 20.85 24.37 -3.75
C PHE A 271 21.44 23.55 -4.90
N ASP A 272 22.72 23.75 -5.21
CA ASP A 272 23.39 23.03 -6.29
C ASP A 272 23.74 21.58 -5.94
N ASP A 273 23.95 21.30 -4.64
CA ASP A 273 24.46 20.01 -4.16
C ASP A 273 23.39 19.08 -3.57
N GLU A 274 22.24 19.61 -3.13
CA GLU A 274 21.16 18.83 -2.55
C GLU A 274 19.79 19.34 -3.02
N PRO A 275 18.86 18.45 -3.46
CA PRO A 275 17.53 18.86 -3.86
C PRO A 275 16.71 19.34 -2.65
N ASP A 276 15.99 20.45 -2.81
CA ASP A 276 15.03 20.97 -1.84
C ASP A 276 13.60 20.74 -2.34
N TRP A 277 12.98 19.68 -1.83
CA TRP A 277 11.70 19.19 -2.33
C TRP A 277 10.51 19.91 -1.71
N TYR A 278 9.57 20.35 -2.54
CA TYR A 278 8.32 20.98 -2.11
C TYR A 278 7.12 20.49 -2.93
N TYR A 279 5.91 20.69 -2.39
CA TYR A 279 4.66 20.46 -3.13
C TYR A 279 4.35 21.70 -3.99
N GLY A 280 4.39 21.53 -5.30
CA GLY A 280 4.19 22.58 -6.28
C GLY A 280 3.07 22.28 -7.29
N CYS A 281 2.57 23.32 -7.91
CA CYS A 281 1.64 23.21 -9.02
C CYS A 281 2.38 22.79 -10.30
N PRO A 282 1.99 21.69 -10.99
CA PRO A 282 2.66 21.24 -12.21
C PRO A 282 2.64 22.28 -13.33
N HIS A 283 1.65 23.18 -13.32
CA HIS A 283 1.49 24.18 -14.37
C HIS A 283 2.34 25.45 -14.13
N CYS A 284 2.34 26.00 -12.92
CA CYS A 284 3.02 27.28 -12.64
C CYS A 284 4.21 27.17 -11.66
N ARG A 285 4.50 25.97 -11.16
CA ARG A 285 5.58 25.65 -10.22
C ARG A 285 5.56 26.40 -8.90
N LYS A 286 4.46 27.08 -8.54
CA LYS A 286 4.32 27.74 -7.26
C LYS A 286 3.83 26.76 -6.17
N PRO A 287 4.15 27.01 -4.89
CA PRO A 287 3.68 26.15 -3.79
C PRO A 287 2.19 25.90 -3.84
N LEU A 288 1.77 24.67 -3.49
CA LEU A 288 0.39 24.20 -3.56
C LEU A 288 -0.15 23.91 -2.15
N ILE A 289 -1.33 24.42 -1.83
CA ILE A 289 -2.03 24.12 -0.58
C ILE A 289 -2.85 22.85 -0.78
N ARG A 290 -2.37 21.73 -0.22
CA ARG A 290 -2.96 20.39 -0.43
C ARG A 290 -4.35 20.19 0.17
N THR A 291 -4.72 20.98 1.18
CA THR A 291 -6.05 20.98 1.79
C THR A 291 -7.11 21.70 0.95
N ASN A 292 -6.68 22.58 0.03
CA ASN A 292 -7.59 23.29 -0.86
C ASN A 292 -8.03 22.41 -2.05
N GLY A 293 -8.74 21.34 -1.74
CA GLY A 293 -9.18 20.39 -2.73
C GLY A 293 -10.65 19.99 -2.59
N ARG A 294 -11.08 19.13 -3.51
CA ARG A 294 -12.42 18.53 -3.53
C ARG A 294 -12.40 17.15 -4.17
N TRP A 295 -13.32 16.31 -3.75
CA TRP A 295 -13.50 15.00 -4.38
C TRP A 295 -14.24 15.13 -5.71
N MET A 296 -13.70 14.46 -6.74
CA MET A 296 -14.32 14.41 -8.05
C MET A 296 -14.30 12.99 -8.59
N ALA A 297 -15.48 12.50 -9.01
CA ALA A 297 -15.60 11.21 -9.69
C ALA A 297 -14.94 11.27 -11.07
N THR A 298 -14.02 10.37 -11.35
CA THR A 298 -13.36 10.25 -12.66
C THR A 298 -13.98 9.19 -13.55
N ASN A 299 -14.77 8.30 -12.97
CA ASN A 299 -15.57 7.29 -13.67
C ASN A 299 -17.05 7.43 -13.26
N PRO A 300 -17.71 8.56 -13.59
CA PRO A 300 -19.07 8.81 -13.15
C PRO A 300 -20.05 7.82 -13.80
N GLN A 301 -20.76 7.10 -12.97
CA GLN A 301 -21.81 6.15 -13.37
C GLN A 301 -23.14 6.61 -12.78
N LYS A 302 -24.23 6.24 -13.45
CA LYS A 302 -25.58 6.59 -12.95
C LYS A 302 -25.89 5.90 -11.62
N ARG A 303 -25.41 4.67 -11.45
CA ARG A 303 -25.52 3.86 -10.23
C ARG A 303 -24.28 2.98 -10.13
N PRO A 304 -23.17 3.47 -9.57
CA PRO A 304 -21.98 2.66 -9.41
C PRO A 304 -22.24 1.54 -8.40
N GLU A 305 -21.59 0.42 -8.56
CA GLU A 305 -21.64 -0.67 -7.59
C GLU A 305 -20.98 -0.26 -6.27
N PHE A 306 -19.90 0.53 -6.37
CA PHE A 306 -19.18 1.09 -5.24
C PHE A 306 -18.96 2.60 -5.41
N ARG A 307 -19.09 3.34 -4.31
CA ARG A 307 -18.55 4.68 -4.17
C ARG A 307 -17.06 4.56 -3.84
N GLY A 308 -16.18 4.95 -4.74
CA GLY A 308 -14.74 4.77 -4.60
C GLY A 308 -14.02 6.05 -4.20
N TYR A 309 -13.12 5.98 -3.21
CA TYR A 309 -12.22 7.06 -2.81
C TYR A 309 -10.78 6.60 -2.87
N HIS A 310 -9.92 7.34 -3.59
CA HIS A 310 -8.49 7.09 -3.66
C HIS A 310 -7.75 8.00 -2.69
N ILE A 311 -7.05 7.41 -1.71
CA ILE A 311 -6.30 8.16 -0.71
C ILE A 311 -4.83 7.75 -0.73
N ASN A 312 -3.94 8.69 -1.02
CA ASN A 312 -2.50 8.49 -1.04
C ASN A 312 -1.77 9.32 0.02
N GLN A 313 -0.49 9.06 0.23
CA GLN A 313 0.30 9.79 1.21
C GLN A 313 0.59 11.26 0.83
N LEU A 314 0.40 11.63 -0.45
CA LEU A 314 0.59 13.01 -0.90
C LEU A 314 -0.48 13.95 -0.32
N MET A 315 -1.66 13.41 0.04
CA MET A 315 -2.77 14.16 0.64
C MET A 315 -2.53 14.47 2.12
N VAL A 316 -1.65 13.71 2.76
CA VAL A 316 -1.41 13.74 4.21
C VAL A 316 -0.50 14.91 4.58
N CYS A 317 -1.05 15.95 5.22
CA CYS A 317 -0.36 17.24 5.40
C CYS A 317 0.87 17.22 6.32
N TRP A 318 0.98 16.23 7.23
CA TRP A 318 2.17 16.05 8.06
C TRP A 318 3.32 15.31 7.37
N LEU A 319 3.14 14.81 6.13
CA LEU A 319 4.22 14.26 5.31
C LEU A 319 4.75 15.33 4.36
N THR A 320 6.04 15.62 4.46
CA THR A 320 6.73 16.58 3.59
C THR A 320 7.05 15.95 2.23
N ALA A 321 7.30 16.78 1.23
CA ALA A 321 7.75 16.32 -0.09
C ALA A 321 9.08 15.57 0.01
N GLU A 322 9.98 16.06 0.87
CA GLU A 322 11.25 15.42 1.18
C GLU A 322 11.08 13.98 1.71
N GLU A 323 10.16 13.76 2.66
CA GLU A 323 9.90 12.43 3.21
C GLU A 323 9.35 11.45 2.15
N ILE A 324 8.53 11.94 1.23
CA ILE A 324 8.02 11.12 0.10
C ILE A 324 9.17 10.79 -0.86
N MET A 325 10.01 11.77 -1.23
CA MET A 325 11.15 11.54 -2.10
C MET A 325 12.20 10.64 -1.45
N LYS A 326 12.41 10.76 -0.15
CA LYS A 326 13.26 9.85 0.62
C LYS A 326 12.76 8.40 0.57
N LYS A 327 11.44 8.18 0.63
CA LYS A 327 10.84 6.84 0.43
C LYS A 327 11.02 6.37 -1.01
N LYS A 328 10.77 7.23 -2.00
CA LYS A 328 10.93 6.90 -3.42
C LYS A 328 12.35 6.49 -3.74
N ASN A 329 13.33 7.23 -3.22
CA ASN A 329 14.76 7.00 -3.48
C ASN A 329 15.39 5.97 -2.53
N SER A 330 14.63 5.47 -1.55
CA SER A 330 15.13 4.51 -0.57
C SER A 330 15.19 3.11 -1.17
N THR A 331 16.33 2.47 -1.02
CA THR A 331 16.47 1.03 -1.34
C THR A 331 15.65 0.12 -0.42
N ALA A 332 15.05 0.66 0.66
CA ALA A 332 14.08 -0.06 1.47
C ALA A 332 12.69 -0.19 0.81
N TYR A 333 12.43 0.58 -0.25
CA TYR A 333 11.18 0.51 -1.01
C TYR A 333 11.49 0.10 -2.46
N SER A 334 10.95 -1.04 -2.91
CA SER A 334 10.85 -1.32 -4.35
C SER A 334 9.83 -0.38 -4.99
N ARG A 335 9.92 -0.18 -6.30
CA ARG A 335 8.93 0.63 -7.05
C ARG A 335 7.52 0.13 -6.82
N ARG A 336 7.28 -1.19 -6.87
CA ARG A 336 6.00 -1.81 -6.55
C ARG A 336 5.51 -1.41 -5.17
N ARG A 337 6.36 -1.51 -4.15
CA ARG A 337 6.01 -1.14 -2.79
C ARG A 337 5.70 0.35 -2.66
N PHE A 338 6.44 1.22 -3.37
CA PHE A 338 6.18 2.65 -3.39
C PHE A 338 4.80 2.97 -3.99
N TYR A 339 4.47 2.41 -5.15
CA TYR A 339 3.16 2.60 -5.77
C TYR A 339 2.03 2.07 -4.86
N ASN A 340 2.15 0.85 -4.36
CA ASN A 340 1.11 0.25 -3.52
C ASN A 340 0.94 0.96 -2.17
N GLU A 341 2.03 1.22 -1.44
CA GLU A 341 1.97 1.67 -0.05
C GLU A 341 1.97 3.19 0.11
N VAL A 342 2.62 3.94 -0.80
CA VAL A 342 2.69 5.40 -0.74
C VAL A 342 1.62 6.04 -1.61
N LEU A 343 1.54 5.63 -2.88
CA LEU A 343 0.59 6.20 -3.82
C LEU A 343 -0.80 5.54 -3.75
N GLY A 344 -0.94 4.36 -3.15
CA GLY A 344 -2.21 3.64 -3.10
C GLY A 344 -2.66 3.18 -4.49
N GLU A 345 -1.74 2.74 -5.33
CA GLU A 345 -1.97 2.35 -6.71
C GLU A 345 -1.54 0.90 -6.95
N SER A 346 -2.32 0.15 -7.75
CA SER A 346 -1.96 -1.20 -8.15
C SER A 346 -0.77 -1.19 -9.10
N TYR A 347 0.23 -2.03 -8.84
CA TYR A 347 1.43 -2.10 -9.67
C TYR A 347 1.75 -3.55 -10.06
N GLY A 348 1.71 -3.84 -11.37
CA GLY A 348 1.86 -5.21 -11.91
C GLY A 348 3.29 -5.57 -12.32
N GLY A 349 4.13 -4.59 -12.69
CA GLY A 349 5.40 -4.86 -13.35
C GLY A 349 5.25 -5.46 -14.75
N ASP A 350 6.36 -5.80 -15.38
CA ASP A 350 6.42 -6.47 -16.69
C ASP A 350 6.66 -7.98 -16.51
N ASP A 351 6.20 -8.80 -17.46
CA ASP A 351 6.37 -10.25 -17.42
C ASP A 351 7.85 -10.66 -17.61
N ILE A 352 8.61 -9.86 -18.37
CA ILE A 352 10.08 -9.99 -18.51
C ILE A 352 10.72 -8.83 -17.77
N PRO A 353 11.21 -9.06 -16.55
CA PRO A 353 11.59 -7.98 -15.67
C PRO A 353 12.92 -7.31 -16.06
N ILE A 354 13.87 -8.04 -16.64
CA ILE A 354 15.18 -7.51 -17.09
C ILE A 354 15.48 -8.05 -18.48
N THR A 355 15.85 -7.15 -19.39
CA THR A 355 16.27 -7.49 -20.76
C THR A 355 17.76 -7.20 -20.96
N ILE A 356 18.35 -7.85 -21.98
CA ILE A 356 19.74 -7.58 -22.38
C ILE A 356 19.93 -6.09 -22.71
N ALA A 357 19.00 -5.49 -23.44
CA ALA A 357 19.07 -4.07 -23.80
C ALA A 357 19.10 -3.13 -22.58
N MET A 358 18.35 -3.46 -21.51
CA MET A 358 18.41 -2.69 -20.27
C MET A 358 19.77 -2.82 -19.57
N MET A 359 20.37 -4.01 -19.58
CA MET A 359 21.69 -4.23 -19.02
C MET A 359 22.79 -3.53 -19.84
N GLU A 360 22.68 -3.53 -21.16
CA GLU A 360 23.59 -2.79 -22.07
C GLU A 360 23.50 -1.28 -21.82
N GLU A 361 22.30 -0.75 -21.54
CA GLU A 361 22.12 0.68 -21.20
C GLU A 361 22.88 1.02 -19.89
N CYS A 362 22.85 0.13 -18.91
CA CYS A 362 23.64 0.25 -17.67
C CYS A 362 25.17 0.21 -17.93
N GLY A 363 25.61 -0.28 -19.09
CA GLY A 363 27.01 -0.40 -19.51
C GLY A 363 27.57 0.79 -20.27
N LYS A 364 26.84 1.89 -20.43
CA LYS A 364 27.31 3.09 -21.16
C LYS A 364 28.24 4.00 -20.34
N ASN A 365 29.19 3.42 -19.61
CA ASN A 365 30.05 4.14 -18.68
C ASN A 365 31.53 3.98 -19.00
N GLU A 366 32.29 5.05 -18.84
CA GLU A 366 33.72 5.12 -19.19
C GLU A 366 34.64 4.71 -18.03
N PHE A 367 34.50 3.51 -17.49
CA PHE A 367 35.44 2.96 -16.51
C PHE A 367 35.72 1.47 -16.76
N LYS A 368 36.74 0.92 -16.08
CA LYS A 368 37.15 -0.48 -16.16
C LYS A 368 36.97 -1.20 -14.84
N LEU A 369 36.80 -2.52 -14.89
CA LEU A 369 36.85 -3.37 -13.71
C LEU A 369 38.11 -3.12 -12.88
N GLY A 370 37.99 -3.20 -11.55
CA GLY A 370 39.10 -2.97 -10.61
C GLY A 370 39.48 -1.51 -10.38
N GLN A 371 38.85 -0.56 -11.07
CA GLN A 371 39.15 0.86 -10.89
C GLN A 371 38.48 1.40 -9.62
N LEU A 372 39.28 1.90 -8.70
CA LEU A 372 38.85 2.44 -7.40
C LEU A 372 39.41 3.85 -7.17
N GLY A 373 38.62 4.69 -6.52
CA GLY A 373 39.05 5.98 -5.98
C GLY A 373 39.71 5.84 -4.60
N ASP A 374 40.45 6.86 -4.14
CA ASP A 374 41.26 6.79 -2.92
C ASP A 374 40.47 6.51 -1.62
N ASN A 375 39.24 6.98 -1.51
CA ASN A 375 38.39 6.86 -0.31
C ASN A 375 37.12 6.03 -0.56
N GLU A 376 37.12 5.23 -1.59
CA GLU A 376 35.94 4.46 -1.98
C GLU A 376 35.65 3.35 -0.94
N ARG A 377 34.37 3.05 -0.75
CA ARG A 377 33.90 1.94 0.10
C ARG A 377 33.24 0.93 -0.78
N ILE A 378 33.60 -0.35 -0.61
CA ILE A 378 33.04 -1.44 -1.40
C ILE A 378 32.33 -2.45 -0.51
N TYR A 379 31.38 -3.12 -1.13
CA TYR A 379 30.51 -4.11 -0.55
C TYR A 379 30.52 -5.37 -1.42
N CYS A 380 30.52 -6.51 -0.76
CA CYS A 380 30.67 -7.79 -1.42
C CYS A 380 29.45 -8.67 -1.17
N GLY A 381 28.94 -9.29 -2.23
CA GLY A 381 27.88 -10.29 -2.16
C GLY A 381 28.33 -11.61 -2.77
N ILE A 382 27.98 -12.72 -2.14
CA ILE A 382 28.40 -14.06 -2.55
C ILE A 382 27.21 -14.98 -2.62
N ASP A 383 27.07 -15.65 -3.77
CA ASP A 383 26.13 -16.74 -3.99
C ASP A 383 26.87 -18.07 -4.05
N TRP A 384 26.46 -19.04 -3.20
CA TRP A 384 27.08 -20.34 -3.10
C TRP A 384 26.45 -21.36 -4.04
N GLY A 385 27.27 -22.12 -4.76
CA GLY A 385 26.81 -23.18 -5.64
C GLY A 385 27.88 -24.26 -5.84
N ALA A 386 27.77 -25.01 -6.94
CA ALA A 386 28.83 -25.87 -7.44
C ALA A 386 30.06 -25.03 -7.80
N GLN A 387 29.85 -23.87 -8.40
CA GLN A 387 30.75 -22.73 -8.42
C GLN A 387 30.19 -21.68 -7.48
N SER A 388 31.02 -20.77 -6.97
CA SER A 388 30.55 -19.69 -6.11
C SER A 388 30.87 -18.32 -6.73
N TYR A 389 29.88 -17.45 -6.73
CA TYR A 389 29.89 -16.20 -7.48
C TYR A 389 30.04 -15.03 -6.54
N LEU A 390 30.97 -14.13 -6.83
CA LEU A 390 31.23 -12.92 -6.07
C LEU A 390 30.93 -11.69 -6.93
N TRP A 391 30.13 -10.79 -6.37
CA TRP A 391 29.88 -9.45 -6.90
C TRP A 391 30.45 -8.41 -5.94
N ILE A 392 31.22 -7.46 -6.44
CA ILE A 392 31.79 -6.34 -5.68
C ILE A 392 31.33 -5.03 -6.32
N HIS A 393 30.69 -4.17 -5.56
CA HIS A 393 30.33 -2.82 -5.99
C HIS A 393 30.61 -1.77 -4.91
N ASN A 394 30.63 -0.49 -5.29
CA ASN A 394 30.75 0.62 -4.35
C ASN A 394 29.36 1.06 -3.82
N LYS A 395 29.33 2.06 -2.95
CA LYS A 395 28.07 2.58 -2.38
C LYS A 395 27.07 3.15 -3.41
N HIS A 396 27.53 3.45 -4.63
CA HIS A 396 26.71 3.97 -5.74
C HIS A 396 26.35 2.88 -6.76
N HIS A 397 26.47 1.60 -6.38
CA HIS A 397 26.20 0.43 -7.20
C HIS A 397 27.03 0.34 -8.50
N ARG A 398 28.16 1.05 -8.55
CA ARG A 398 29.13 0.88 -9.63
C ARG A 398 29.87 -0.45 -9.43
N LEU A 399 29.79 -1.33 -10.41
CA LEU A 399 30.50 -2.61 -10.41
C LEU A 399 32.02 -2.37 -10.32
N ILE A 400 32.66 -3.01 -9.38
CA ILE A 400 34.12 -2.95 -9.18
C ILE A 400 34.77 -4.23 -9.71
N ASP A 401 34.27 -5.41 -9.33
CA ASP A 401 34.87 -6.68 -9.73
C ASP A 401 33.88 -7.84 -9.66
N LEU A 402 34.14 -8.85 -10.47
CA LEU A 402 33.44 -10.12 -10.51
C LEU A 402 34.47 -11.26 -10.35
N TYR A 403 34.13 -12.23 -9.51
CA TYR A 403 34.97 -13.40 -9.36
C TYR A 403 34.15 -14.69 -9.23
N ILE A 404 34.64 -15.76 -9.82
CA ILE A 404 34.03 -17.08 -9.74
C ILE A 404 35.04 -18.00 -9.08
N ALA A 405 34.66 -18.62 -7.97
CA ALA A 405 35.41 -19.70 -7.34
C ALA A 405 34.93 -21.02 -7.94
N ASP A 406 35.81 -21.68 -8.68
CA ASP A 406 35.54 -22.86 -9.51
C ASP A 406 36.38 -24.08 -9.13
N GLN A 407 37.01 -24.06 -7.93
CA GLN A 407 37.77 -25.19 -7.42
C GLN A 407 36.90 -26.44 -7.40
N SER A 408 37.46 -27.57 -7.76
CA SER A 408 36.76 -28.86 -7.82
C SER A 408 36.19 -29.31 -6.46
N ASP A 409 36.82 -28.90 -5.36
CA ASP A 409 36.26 -29.05 -4.01
C ASP A 409 35.58 -27.76 -3.55
N PRO A 410 34.27 -27.73 -3.42
CA PRO A 410 33.54 -26.55 -2.96
C PRO A 410 33.90 -26.06 -1.57
N ARG A 411 34.58 -26.87 -0.75
CA ARG A 411 35.10 -26.47 0.57
C ARG A 411 36.27 -25.49 0.48
N GLU A 412 36.93 -25.42 -0.67
CA GLU A 412 38.01 -24.46 -0.93
C GLU A 412 37.49 -23.09 -1.43
N HIS A 413 36.22 -22.98 -1.84
CA HIS A 413 35.66 -21.74 -2.33
C HIS A 413 35.74 -20.59 -1.31
N PRO A 414 35.40 -20.76 -0.01
CA PRO A 414 35.52 -19.70 0.98
C PRO A 414 36.93 -19.10 1.03
N LYS A 415 37.94 -19.93 0.95
CA LYS A 415 39.37 -19.53 0.99
C LYS A 415 39.80 -18.80 -0.29
N ALA A 416 39.34 -19.29 -1.45
CA ALA A 416 39.57 -18.61 -2.74
C ALA A 416 38.93 -17.23 -2.79
N LEU A 417 37.67 -17.14 -2.36
CA LEU A 417 36.92 -15.87 -2.26
C LEU A 417 37.56 -14.90 -1.27
N ALA A 418 37.95 -15.38 -0.08
CA ALA A 418 38.61 -14.54 0.92
C ALA A 418 39.92 -13.95 0.39
N ARG A 419 40.76 -14.74 -0.27
CA ARG A 419 41.98 -14.26 -0.92
C ARG A 419 41.72 -13.26 -2.03
N HIS A 420 40.65 -13.45 -2.81
CA HIS A 420 40.28 -12.50 -3.86
C HIS A 420 39.81 -11.18 -3.25
N ILE A 421 38.91 -11.21 -2.27
CA ILE A 421 38.42 -10.02 -1.55
C ILE A 421 39.57 -9.29 -0.85
N ALA A 422 40.58 -10.00 -0.34
CA ALA A 422 41.74 -9.42 0.32
C ALA A 422 42.55 -8.47 -0.57
N LYS A 423 42.46 -8.58 -1.90
CA LYS A 423 43.07 -7.61 -2.85
C LYS A 423 42.54 -6.19 -2.62
N TYR A 424 41.32 -6.11 -2.11
CA TYR A 424 40.61 -4.86 -1.84
C TYR A 424 40.52 -4.52 -0.34
N LYS A 425 41.34 -5.12 0.50
CA LYS A 425 41.31 -5.02 1.97
C LYS A 425 41.08 -3.63 2.53
N LYS A 426 41.70 -2.61 1.95
CA LYS A 426 41.58 -1.21 2.40
C LYS A 426 40.18 -0.64 2.24
N TYR A 427 39.40 -1.16 1.29
CA TYR A 427 38.13 -0.58 0.82
C TYR A 427 36.90 -1.35 1.31
N VAL A 428 37.05 -2.67 1.61
CA VAL A 428 35.93 -3.55 2.00
C VAL A 428 35.32 -3.11 3.33
N LYS A 429 34.01 -2.92 3.34
CA LYS A 429 33.24 -2.57 4.55
C LYS A 429 32.45 -3.74 5.07
N LYS A 430 31.69 -4.42 4.22
CA LYS A 430 30.79 -5.49 4.63
C LYS A 430 30.72 -6.55 3.53
N VAL A 431 30.54 -7.80 3.95
CA VAL A 431 30.32 -8.95 3.08
C VAL A 431 29.01 -9.62 3.49
N VAL A 432 28.16 -9.92 2.55
CA VAL A 432 26.94 -10.72 2.77
C VAL A 432 26.99 -11.91 1.83
N CYS A 433 26.68 -13.09 2.33
CA CYS A 433 26.63 -14.30 1.51
C CYS A 433 25.35 -15.09 1.80
N ASP A 434 24.93 -15.91 0.83
CA ASP A 434 23.87 -16.88 1.03
C ASP A 434 24.18 -17.86 2.18
N THR A 435 23.16 -18.49 2.72
CA THR A 435 23.28 -19.54 3.74
C THR A 435 23.25 -20.96 3.17
N GLY A 436 22.72 -21.12 1.95
CA GLY A 436 22.56 -22.43 1.34
C GLY A 436 23.81 -22.89 0.55
N PRO A 437 23.95 -24.14 0.20
CA PRO A 437 23.32 -25.30 0.84
C PRO A 437 23.98 -25.71 2.16
N ASP A 438 25.13 -25.08 2.51
CA ASP A 438 25.94 -25.44 3.66
C ASP A 438 26.46 -24.20 4.39
N ILE A 439 25.89 -23.91 5.56
CA ILE A 439 26.23 -22.77 6.42
C ILE A 439 27.71 -22.80 6.86
N THR A 440 28.39 -23.93 6.80
CA THR A 440 29.80 -24.01 7.18
C THR A 440 30.69 -23.17 6.27
N ARG A 441 30.30 -22.98 5.00
CA ARG A 441 31.00 -22.09 4.07
C ARG A 441 31.03 -20.64 4.54
N PHE A 442 29.93 -20.17 5.11
CA PHE A 442 29.85 -18.84 5.73
C PHE A 442 30.85 -18.71 6.88
N TYR A 443 30.90 -19.69 7.79
CA TYR A 443 31.82 -19.63 8.91
C TYR A 443 33.28 -19.68 8.44
N SER A 444 33.61 -20.53 7.47
CA SER A 444 34.94 -20.61 6.88
C SER A 444 35.35 -19.28 6.22
N LEU A 445 34.44 -18.67 5.42
CA LEU A 445 34.69 -17.36 4.80
C LEU A 445 34.95 -16.27 5.83
N ARG A 446 34.11 -16.22 6.87
CA ARG A 446 34.23 -15.24 7.94
C ARG A 446 35.56 -15.33 8.65
N ASP A 447 35.95 -16.52 8.99
CA ASP A 447 37.21 -16.78 9.74
C ASP A 447 38.43 -16.46 8.86
N GLU A 448 38.46 -16.85 7.58
CA GLU A 448 39.51 -16.50 6.62
C GLU A 448 39.61 -14.97 6.41
N LEU A 449 38.47 -14.25 6.23
CA LEU A 449 38.49 -12.79 6.08
C LEU A 449 38.99 -12.08 7.34
N LYS A 450 38.67 -12.60 8.50
CA LYS A 450 39.18 -12.09 9.78
C LYS A 450 40.67 -12.31 9.93
N GLU A 451 41.16 -13.50 9.61
CA GLU A 451 42.62 -13.82 9.64
C GLU A 451 43.39 -12.93 8.67
N LEU A 452 42.87 -12.69 7.48
CA LEU A 452 43.44 -11.77 6.50
C LEU A 452 43.30 -10.29 6.91
N GLY A 453 42.58 -10.02 7.99
CA GLY A 453 42.32 -8.67 8.52
C GLY A 453 41.58 -7.77 7.55
N VAL A 454 40.64 -8.32 6.78
CA VAL A 454 39.85 -7.59 5.77
C VAL A 454 38.66 -6.87 6.42
N THR A 455 37.77 -7.64 7.06
CA THR A 455 36.60 -7.10 7.77
C THR A 455 36.08 -8.12 8.78
N ASN A 456 35.41 -7.60 9.83
CA ASN A 456 34.65 -8.41 10.79
C ASN A 456 33.16 -8.41 10.49
N GLN A 457 32.71 -7.63 9.51
CA GLN A 457 31.29 -7.51 9.14
C GLN A 457 30.96 -8.47 8.00
N VAL A 458 30.83 -9.74 8.35
CA VAL A 458 30.45 -10.82 7.42
C VAL A 458 29.13 -11.42 7.91
N TYR A 459 28.09 -11.39 7.08
CA TYR A 459 26.74 -11.82 7.44
C TYR A 459 26.25 -12.92 6.52
N ALA A 460 25.50 -13.85 7.10
CA ALA A 460 24.75 -14.87 6.38
C ALA A 460 23.33 -14.37 6.06
N CYS A 461 22.90 -14.46 4.81
CA CYS A 461 21.59 -14.02 4.36
C CYS A 461 20.61 -15.18 4.23
N TYR A 462 19.40 -15.00 4.77
CA TYR A 462 18.28 -15.91 4.59
C TYR A 462 17.18 -15.22 3.79
N TYR A 463 16.65 -15.89 2.79
CA TYR A 463 15.43 -15.49 2.12
C TYR A 463 14.22 -15.95 2.92
N ALA A 464 13.35 -15.00 3.28
CA ALA A 464 12.07 -15.32 3.86
C ALA A 464 11.15 -15.95 2.79
N THR A 465 10.41 -16.99 3.19
CA THR A 465 9.49 -17.68 2.27
C THR A 465 8.34 -16.75 1.85
N PRO A 466 8.04 -16.61 0.55
CA PRO A 466 6.88 -15.85 0.09
C PRO A 466 5.56 -16.39 0.70
N PRO A 467 4.56 -15.56 0.97
CA PRO A 467 4.46 -14.13 0.68
C PRO A 467 4.96 -13.21 1.80
N ALA A 468 5.98 -13.63 2.57
CA ALA A 468 6.46 -12.83 3.69
C ALA A 468 6.98 -11.47 3.21
N LYS A 469 6.27 -10.41 3.56
CA LYS A 469 6.77 -9.04 3.46
C LYS A 469 7.74 -8.82 4.61
N THR A 470 9.02 -8.88 4.31
CA THR A 470 10.04 -8.73 5.35
C THR A 470 10.89 -7.52 5.00
N ASP A 471 10.80 -6.48 5.81
CA ASP A 471 11.86 -5.47 5.85
C ASP A 471 13.17 -6.18 6.17
N ILE A 472 14.30 -5.65 5.66
CA ILE A 472 15.61 -6.23 5.94
C ILE A 472 15.82 -6.25 7.46
N GLN A 473 15.93 -7.44 8.03
CA GLN A 473 16.10 -7.64 9.47
C GLN A 473 17.52 -8.12 9.75
N TRP A 474 18.26 -7.34 10.53
CA TRP A 474 19.62 -7.64 10.96
C TRP A 474 19.64 -8.21 12.38
N ASP A 475 20.33 -9.33 12.56
CA ASP A 475 20.71 -9.88 13.87
C ASP A 475 22.24 -9.83 13.99
N ASP A 476 22.75 -8.73 14.50
CA ASP A 476 24.20 -8.50 14.64
C ASP A 476 24.86 -9.48 15.60
N LYS A 477 24.11 -10.03 16.55
CA LYS A 477 24.66 -11.02 17.50
C LYS A 477 24.94 -12.36 16.81
N LYS A 478 24.09 -12.75 15.89
CA LYS A 478 24.24 -13.99 15.12
C LYS A 478 24.94 -13.77 13.78
N MET A 479 25.17 -12.53 13.39
CA MET A 479 25.68 -12.15 12.08
C MET A 479 24.78 -12.69 10.94
N ILE A 480 23.49 -12.49 11.09
CA ILE A 480 22.46 -12.96 10.15
C ILE A 480 21.65 -11.77 9.66
N VAL A 481 21.26 -11.83 8.39
CA VAL A 481 20.28 -10.91 7.80
C VAL A 481 19.16 -11.71 7.12
N THR A 482 17.92 -11.26 7.28
CA THR A 482 16.75 -11.88 6.65
C THR A 482 16.08 -10.85 5.74
N VAL A 483 15.72 -11.27 4.52
CA VAL A 483 15.10 -10.42 3.50
C VAL A 483 14.05 -11.18 2.70
N GLY A 484 13.00 -10.51 2.22
CA GLY A 484 12.03 -11.07 1.29
C GLY A 484 12.68 -11.26 -0.10
N ARG A 485 12.67 -12.50 -0.65
CA ARG A 485 13.31 -12.81 -1.94
C ARG A 485 12.73 -11.98 -3.09
N SER A 486 11.40 -11.97 -3.25
CA SER A 486 10.75 -11.22 -4.34
C SER A 486 11.01 -9.72 -4.24
N GLU A 487 10.99 -9.16 -3.03
CA GLU A 487 11.26 -7.74 -2.81
C GLU A 487 12.72 -7.36 -3.09
N ALA A 488 13.65 -8.22 -2.78
CA ALA A 488 15.06 -8.01 -3.10
C ALA A 488 15.31 -8.04 -4.62
N ILE A 489 14.63 -8.93 -5.34
CA ILE A 489 14.68 -8.99 -6.80
C ILE A 489 13.99 -7.76 -7.41
N ASP A 490 12.81 -7.33 -6.90
CA ASP A 490 12.12 -6.11 -7.33
C ASP A 490 13.05 -4.89 -7.33
N LYS A 491 13.88 -4.74 -6.29
CA LYS A 491 14.84 -3.63 -6.19
C LYS A 491 15.90 -3.64 -7.28
N VAL A 492 16.42 -4.82 -7.61
CA VAL A 492 17.40 -4.93 -8.70
C VAL A 492 16.75 -4.63 -10.05
N ILE A 493 15.50 -5.08 -10.26
CA ILE A 493 14.73 -4.74 -11.47
C ILE A 493 14.55 -3.23 -11.57
N ASP A 494 14.15 -2.58 -10.48
CA ASP A 494 13.97 -1.12 -10.43
C ASP A 494 15.29 -0.40 -10.73
N GLU A 495 16.39 -0.86 -10.16
CA GLU A 495 17.73 -0.30 -10.34
C GLU A 495 18.21 -0.40 -11.80
N VAL A 496 18.01 -1.55 -12.43
CA VAL A 496 18.33 -1.76 -13.85
C VAL A 496 17.42 -0.92 -14.74
N SER A 497 16.12 -0.89 -14.46
CA SER A 497 15.13 -0.12 -15.22
C SER A 497 15.38 1.39 -15.18
N ASP A 498 15.89 1.88 -14.05
CA ASP A 498 16.23 3.29 -13.86
C ASP A 498 17.67 3.63 -14.28
N THR A 499 18.40 2.67 -14.86
CA THR A 499 19.83 2.81 -15.24
C THR A 499 20.73 3.26 -14.07
N ASN A 500 20.36 2.91 -12.86
CA ASN A 500 21.12 3.20 -11.64
C ASN A 500 22.23 2.16 -11.38
N LEU A 501 22.11 0.94 -11.94
CA LEU A 501 23.21 -0.01 -11.99
C LEU A 501 24.27 0.50 -12.96
N THR A 502 25.52 0.57 -12.52
CA THR A 502 26.61 1.09 -13.34
C THR A 502 27.60 -0.02 -13.68
N LEU A 503 27.57 -0.45 -14.95
CA LEU A 503 28.48 -1.46 -15.51
C LEU A 503 29.62 -0.80 -16.31
N PRO A 504 30.81 -1.46 -16.43
CA PRO A 504 31.96 -0.91 -17.11
C PRO A 504 31.84 -1.04 -18.63
N GLY A 505 31.64 0.05 -19.33
CA GLY A 505 31.45 0.06 -20.80
C GLY A 505 32.65 -0.49 -21.57
N TYR A 506 33.86 -0.28 -21.08
CA TYR A 506 35.07 -0.82 -21.71
C TYR A 506 35.24 -2.34 -21.54
N ASP A 507 34.56 -2.92 -20.57
CA ASP A 507 34.67 -4.35 -20.22
C ASP A 507 33.36 -5.10 -20.47
N LEU A 508 32.41 -4.52 -21.22
CA LEU A 508 31.13 -5.19 -21.53
C LEU A 508 31.30 -6.50 -22.31
N GLN A 509 32.41 -6.65 -23.05
CA GLN A 509 32.76 -7.88 -23.76
C GLN A 509 33.63 -8.82 -22.89
N ASN A 510 33.77 -8.53 -21.62
CA ASN A 510 34.44 -9.42 -20.69
C ASN A 510 33.55 -10.61 -20.38
N GLU A 511 34.07 -11.82 -20.54
CA GLU A 511 33.35 -13.09 -20.36
C GLU A 511 32.54 -13.17 -19.04
N LYS A 512 33.06 -12.59 -17.94
CA LYS A 512 32.35 -12.57 -16.64
C LYS A 512 31.24 -11.55 -16.61
N VAL A 513 31.39 -10.42 -17.30
CA VAL A 513 30.35 -9.39 -17.41
C VAL A 513 29.23 -9.89 -18.31
N ASP A 514 29.56 -10.54 -19.43
CA ASP A 514 28.59 -11.18 -20.33
C ASP A 514 27.78 -12.24 -19.59
N MET A 515 28.46 -13.10 -18.82
CA MET A 515 27.80 -14.10 -17.96
C MET A 515 26.91 -13.42 -16.90
N ALA A 516 27.35 -12.32 -16.32
CA ALA A 516 26.52 -11.58 -15.35
C ALA A 516 25.27 -11.02 -16.02
N ILE A 517 25.38 -10.45 -17.22
CA ILE A 517 24.22 -9.97 -18.00
C ILE A 517 23.24 -11.12 -18.27
N GLU A 518 23.73 -12.27 -18.70
CA GLU A 518 22.91 -13.47 -18.90
C GLU A 518 22.20 -13.88 -17.60
N HIS A 519 22.91 -13.95 -16.48
CA HIS A 519 22.33 -14.33 -15.19
C HIS A 519 21.24 -13.35 -14.70
N PHE A 520 21.30 -12.06 -15.05
CA PHE A 520 20.28 -11.08 -14.72
C PHE A 520 19.01 -11.25 -15.56
N THR A 521 19.14 -11.71 -16.81
CA THR A 521 18.00 -11.92 -17.72
C THR A 521 17.31 -13.26 -17.52
N ASN A 522 17.90 -14.17 -16.76
CA ASN A 522 17.40 -15.52 -16.49
C ASN A 522 16.34 -15.56 -15.37
N ILE A 523 15.48 -14.55 -15.28
CA ILE A 523 14.36 -14.51 -14.36
C ILE A 523 13.07 -14.18 -15.08
N ALA A 524 11.97 -14.79 -14.65
CA ALA A 524 10.63 -14.48 -15.12
C ALA A 524 9.69 -14.22 -13.92
N ALA A 525 8.75 -13.31 -14.09
CA ALA A 525 7.74 -13.01 -13.09
C ALA A 525 6.53 -13.93 -13.26
N GLU A 526 6.15 -14.64 -12.21
CA GLU A 526 4.97 -15.50 -12.18
C GLU A 526 3.99 -15.06 -11.09
N LYS A 527 2.68 -15.12 -11.40
CA LYS A 527 1.64 -14.94 -10.39
C LYS A 527 1.48 -16.24 -9.61
N ALA A 528 1.62 -16.17 -8.30
CA ALA A 528 1.33 -17.25 -7.37
C ALA A 528 0.22 -16.84 -6.42
N GLU A 529 -0.46 -17.82 -5.84
CA GLU A 529 -1.54 -17.59 -4.88
C GLU A 529 -1.24 -18.27 -3.55
N THR A 530 -1.63 -17.64 -2.47
CA THR A 530 -1.64 -18.28 -1.15
C THR A 530 -2.78 -19.29 -1.07
N LYS A 531 -2.77 -20.16 -0.08
CA LYS A 531 -3.90 -21.07 0.20
C LYS A 531 -5.21 -20.33 0.50
N SER A 532 -5.14 -19.05 0.81
CA SER A 532 -6.28 -18.15 1.07
C SER A 532 -6.69 -17.34 -0.17
N GLY A 533 -6.18 -17.65 -1.38
CA GLY A 533 -6.55 -16.97 -2.62
C GLY A 533 -5.81 -15.65 -2.89
N ASN A 534 -4.90 -15.22 -1.99
CA ASN A 534 -4.18 -13.96 -2.18
C ASN A 534 -3.09 -14.09 -3.25
N ALA A 535 -3.20 -13.33 -4.34
CA ALA A 535 -2.22 -13.29 -5.40
C ALA A 535 -0.97 -12.48 -5.01
N PHE A 536 0.21 -12.98 -5.39
CA PHE A 536 1.49 -12.30 -5.24
C PHE A 536 2.44 -12.70 -6.39
N ILE A 537 3.50 -11.92 -6.60
CA ILE A 537 4.50 -12.25 -7.61
C ILE A 537 5.65 -13.01 -6.96
N ILE A 538 6.05 -14.08 -7.63
CA ILE A 538 7.31 -14.78 -7.41
C ILE A 538 8.19 -14.63 -8.63
N TYR A 539 9.48 -14.75 -8.43
CA TYR A 539 10.43 -14.82 -9.52
C TYR A 539 10.97 -16.24 -9.62
N VAL A 540 10.83 -16.80 -10.81
CA VAL A 540 11.39 -18.11 -11.17
C VAL A 540 12.58 -17.92 -12.06
N ASN A 541 13.59 -18.76 -11.88
CA ASN A 541 14.76 -18.77 -12.76
C ASN A 541 14.46 -19.57 -14.03
N THR A 542 14.84 -19.02 -15.17
CA THR A 542 14.76 -19.66 -16.49
C THR A 542 16.10 -20.23 -16.94
N GLY A 543 17.16 -19.93 -16.18
CA GLY A 543 18.52 -20.36 -16.36
C GLY A 543 19.36 -20.05 -15.11
N PRO A 544 20.70 -20.11 -15.19
CA PRO A 544 21.57 -19.68 -14.08
C PRO A 544 21.33 -18.20 -13.72
N ASP A 545 21.17 -17.91 -12.43
CA ASP A 545 20.87 -16.56 -11.91
C ASP A 545 21.85 -16.12 -10.78
N HIS A 546 22.96 -16.79 -10.66
CA HIS A 546 23.90 -16.66 -9.55
C HIS A 546 24.47 -15.24 -9.37
N PHE A 547 24.84 -14.53 -10.45
CA PHE A 547 25.35 -13.16 -10.31
C PHE A 547 24.26 -12.18 -9.92
N LEU A 548 22.99 -12.42 -10.28
CA LEU A 548 21.86 -11.64 -9.77
C LEU A 548 21.76 -11.77 -8.24
N HIS A 549 21.84 -12.99 -7.71
CA HIS A 549 21.80 -13.21 -6.28
C HIS A 549 23.04 -12.66 -5.56
N ALA A 550 24.23 -12.84 -6.13
CA ALA A 550 25.46 -12.23 -5.60
C ALA A 550 25.34 -10.69 -5.54
N LYS A 551 24.75 -10.05 -6.56
CA LYS A 551 24.47 -8.63 -6.56
C LYS A 551 23.48 -8.24 -5.46
N ILE A 552 22.39 -8.97 -5.28
CA ILE A 552 21.41 -8.73 -4.20
C ILE A 552 22.10 -8.77 -2.83
N TYR A 553 22.98 -9.72 -2.58
CA TYR A 553 23.72 -9.80 -1.31
C TYR A 553 24.68 -8.61 -1.13
N ALA A 554 25.29 -8.12 -2.21
CA ALA A 554 26.12 -6.92 -2.16
C ALA A 554 25.29 -5.66 -1.87
N ASP A 555 24.07 -5.55 -2.42
CA ASP A 555 23.12 -4.47 -2.12
C ASP A 555 22.70 -4.48 -0.64
N ILE A 556 22.41 -5.65 -0.11
CA ILE A 556 22.13 -5.83 1.32
C ILE A 556 23.33 -5.38 2.15
N ALA A 557 24.55 -5.74 1.73
CA ALA A 557 25.79 -5.34 2.40
C ALA A 557 25.99 -3.83 2.42
N SER A 558 25.63 -3.14 1.34
CA SER A 558 25.74 -1.67 1.25
C SER A 558 24.74 -0.93 2.16
N GLY A 559 23.71 -1.63 2.64
CA GLY A 559 22.63 -1.04 3.45
C GLY A 559 21.59 -0.30 2.62
N GLY A 560 21.66 -0.48 1.32
CA GLY A 560 20.97 0.28 0.30
C GLY A 560 21.75 1.52 -0.12
N ALA A 561 21.77 1.81 -1.43
CA ALA A 561 22.47 2.98 -1.94
C ALA A 561 21.75 4.27 -1.53
N GLU A 562 22.52 5.25 -1.08
CA GLU A 562 22.14 6.63 -1.26
C GLU A 562 22.38 6.94 -2.74
N TYR A 563 21.35 6.94 -3.56
CA TYR A 563 21.46 7.40 -4.93
C TYR A 563 21.75 8.90 -4.91
N LEU A 564 22.96 9.28 -5.34
CA LEU A 564 23.15 10.65 -5.78
C LEU A 564 22.35 10.80 -7.09
N PRO A 565 21.54 11.85 -7.23
CA PRO A 565 20.93 12.14 -8.51
C PRO A 565 22.05 12.27 -9.52
N ALA A 566 22.06 11.41 -10.55
CA ALA A 566 22.83 11.67 -11.73
C ALA A 566 22.38 13.06 -12.21
N GLY A 567 23.32 14.00 -12.40
CA GLY A 567 23.03 15.36 -12.84
C GLY A 567 22.35 15.35 -14.23
N GLY A 568 21.09 15.19 -14.22
CA GLY A 568 20.18 15.18 -15.35
C GLY A 568 18.83 14.78 -14.79
N SER A 569 17.88 15.72 -14.80
CA SER A 569 16.50 15.46 -14.45
C SER A 569 16.00 14.25 -15.25
N ALA A 570 15.99 13.08 -14.59
CA ALA A 570 15.23 11.97 -15.12
C ALA A 570 13.78 12.44 -15.23
N PRO A 571 13.12 12.30 -16.40
CA PRO A 571 11.73 12.63 -16.50
C PRO A 571 11.00 11.78 -15.47
N CYS A 572 10.23 12.42 -14.58
CA CYS A 572 9.26 11.72 -13.74
C CYS A 572 8.38 10.92 -14.69
N ILE A 573 8.61 9.62 -14.77
CA ILE A 573 7.70 8.73 -15.48
C ILE A 573 6.52 8.57 -14.52
N SER A 574 5.56 9.51 -14.64
CA SER A 574 4.21 9.30 -14.12
C SER A 574 3.73 7.98 -14.73
N ASN A 575 3.11 7.14 -13.92
CA ASN A 575 2.49 5.93 -14.43
C ASN A 575 1.60 6.32 -15.61
N PRO A 576 1.88 5.90 -16.86
CA PRO A 576 1.14 6.34 -18.04
C PRO A 576 -0.36 5.99 -17.97
N ARG A 577 -0.77 5.17 -17.01
CA ARG A 577 -2.17 4.83 -16.75
C ARG A 577 -2.96 5.88 -15.96
N GLN A 578 -2.31 6.93 -15.43
CA GLN A 578 -2.99 7.93 -14.58
C GLN A 578 -2.84 9.39 -15.03
N GLN A 579 -2.54 9.65 -16.29
CA GLN A 579 -2.72 11.00 -16.80
C GLN A 579 -4.20 11.27 -17.06
N PHE A 580 -4.72 12.35 -16.47
CA PHE A 580 -6.11 12.74 -16.63
C PHE A 580 -6.25 13.75 -17.76
N THR A 581 -7.17 13.51 -18.69
CA THR A 581 -7.57 14.49 -19.71
C THR A 581 -8.96 15.01 -19.45
N ARG A 582 -9.15 16.30 -19.68
CA ARG A 582 -10.47 16.92 -19.61
C ARG A 582 -11.24 16.61 -20.90
N THR A 583 -12.38 15.93 -20.76
CA THR A 583 -13.29 15.71 -21.90
C THR A 583 -13.98 17.02 -22.29
N LYS A 584 -14.58 17.06 -23.48
CA LYS A 584 -15.38 18.21 -23.93
C LYS A 584 -16.57 18.54 -23.03
N SER A 585 -17.02 17.57 -22.22
CA SER A 585 -18.06 17.72 -21.19
C SER A 585 -17.54 18.25 -19.85
N GLY A 586 -16.23 18.53 -19.74
CA GLY A 586 -15.62 19.05 -18.52
C GLY A 586 -15.21 17.98 -17.49
N ILE A 587 -15.37 16.70 -17.82
CA ILE A 587 -15.07 15.58 -16.94
C ILE A 587 -13.60 15.21 -17.13
N TYR A 588 -12.87 14.94 -16.03
CA TYR A 588 -11.51 14.43 -16.07
C TYR A 588 -11.54 12.91 -16.11
N VAL A 589 -10.88 12.31 -17.09
CA VAL A 589 -10.75 10.87 -17.26
C VAL A 589 -9.26 10.50 -17.31
N PRO A 590 -8.86 9.34 -16.77
CA PRO A 590 -7.49 8.86 -16.89
C PRO A 590 -7.13 8.74 -18.38
N GLN A 591 -5.95 9.25 -18.77
CA GLN A 591 -5.41 8.99 -20.11
C GLN A 591 -5.01 7.53 -20.20
N THR A 592 -5.78 6.74 -20.94
CA THR A 592 -5.25 5.50 -21.49
C THR A 592 -4.32 5.86 -22.65
N LEU A 593 -3.08 5.38 -22.63
CA LEU A 593 -2.15 5.58 -23.74
C LEU A 593 -2.81 5.08 -25.03
N SER A 594 -3.01 5.98 -25.98
CA SER A 594 -3.69 5.76 -27.25
C SER A 594 -2.92 4.86 -28.24
N ASN A 595 -1.89 4.15 -27.80
CA ASN A 595 -1.08 3.25 -28.62
C ASN A 595 -1.14 1.77 -28.21
N GLY A 596 -1.92 1.41 -27.21
CA GLY A 596 -2.17 0.02 -26.87
C GLY A 596 -3.36 -0.52 -27.68
N LYS A 597 -3.13 -1.19 -28.78
CA LYS A 597 -4.09 -2.18 -29.28
C LYS A 597 -4.29 -3.19 -28.18
N PHE A 598 -5.39 -3.09 -27.47
CA PHE A 598 -5.87 -4.23 -26.69
C PHE A 598 -6.02 -5.40 -27.66
N ALA A 599 -5.18 -6.41 -27.50
CA ALA A 599 -5.45 -7.70 -28.07
C ALA A 599 -6.72 -8.18 -27.37
N THR A 600 -7.87 -7.94 -27.98
CA THR A 600 -9.08 -8.66 -27.66
C THR A 600 -8.76 -10.12 -27.86
N ASN A 601 -8.68 -10.89 -26.79
CA ASN A 601 -8.69 -12.34 -26.83
C ASN A 601 -9.98 -12.76 -27.52
N ALA A 602 -9.91 -12.89 -28.85
CA ALA A 602 -10.93 -13.54 -29.62
C ALA A 602 -10.95 -15.00 -29.17
N ALA A 603 -12.05 -15.44 -28.58
CA ALA A 603 -12.31 -16.81 -28.29
C ALA A 603 -11.96 -17.69 -29.51
N PRO A 604 -11.38 -18.88 -29.30
CA PRO A 604 -11.03 -19.75 -30.40
C PRO A 604 -12.30 -20.15 -31.14
N ARG A 605 -12.41 -19.74 -32.37
CA ARG A 605 -13.45 -20.25 -33.28
C ARG A 605 -13.26 -21.75 -33.43
N ASN A 606 -14.20 -22.51 -32.92
CA ASN A 606 -14.36 -23.93 -33.21
C ASN A 606 -14.39 -24.14 -34.72
N ARG A 607 -13.31 -24.63 -35.27
CA ARG A 607 -13.30 -25.24 -36.61
C ARG A 607 -13.88 -26.64 -36.51
N THR A 608 -15.14 -26.75 -36.82
CA THR A 608 -15.75 -28.04 -37.15
C THR A 608 -15.08 -28.64 -38.38
N SER A 609 -14.22 -29.62 -38.18
CA SER A 609 -13.71 -30.46 -39.25
C SER A 609 -14.81 -31.39 -39.73
N LYS A 610 -15.30 -31.17 -40.92
CA LYS A 610 -16.10 -32.16 -41.66
C LYS A 610 -15.23 -33.36 -41.99
N HIS A 611 -15.37 -34.44 -41.25
CA HIS A 611 -14.90 -35.75 -41.70
C HIS A 611 -15.79 -36.24 -42.88
N ARG A 612 -15.18 -36.33 -44.01
CA ARG A 612 -15.68 -37.02 -45.17
C ARG A 612 -15.27 -38.49 -45.06
N ASN A 613 -16.24 -39.37 -44.81
CA ASN A 613 -16.12 -40.81 -44.99
C ASN A 613 -15.68 -41.15 -46.43
N LYS A 614 -14.64 -41.93 -46.58
CA LYS A 614 -14.49 -42.85 -47.70
C LYS A 614 -14.01 -44.20 -47.17
N ARG A 615 -14.83 -45.20 -47.55
CA ARG A 615 -14.69 -46.64 -47.38
C ARG A 615 -13.32 -47.14 -47.90
N ARG A 616 -12.63 -47.95 -47.22
CA ARG A 616 -12.45 -49.41 -47.45
C ARG A 616 -11.79 -49.99 -46.22
#